data_755e2c080db978371a5584088763fed3
#
_entry.id   755e2c080db978371a5584088763fed3
#
_cell.length_a   1.000
_cell.length_b   1.000
_cell.length_c   1.000
_cell.angle_alpha   90.00
_cell.angle_beta   90.00
_cell.angle_gamma   90.00
#
_symmetry.space_group_name_H-M   'P 1'
#
loop_
_entity.id
_entity.type
_entity.pdbx_description
1 polymer ?
#
loop_
_entity_poly.entity_id
_entity_poly.type
_entity_poly.pdbx_seq_one_letter_code
_entity_poly.pdbx_strand_id
1 'polypeptide(L)'
;MNKIWGCMYIPIILGTAREGRESEKVARFMLEKAEEFGLSSEIIDVRDYRLAATDNTKTSEQAKRLMELVLRADGLVIVSPEYSHGYPGELKMMLDMLYEEYFGKPVGICGVSSGVFGGARMIEQLWQICICLHMVPIGEVVSFPRVQDLFRRERCDKEGGVPREGEKVPRCPDQLRPDPQLRERCRILRLNMLNKILYHAAL
;
A
#
# COMPACT_ATOMS: atom_id res chain seq x y z
N MET A 1 -18.36 21.09 -2.35
CA MET A 1 -17.24 20.81 -1.42
C MET A 1 -16.17 19.91 -2.05
N ASN A 2 -16.02 19.85 -3.38
CA ASN A 2 -15.25 18.79 -4.08
C ASN A 2 -13.96 19.27 -4.80
N LYS A 3 -13.38 20.42 -4.44
CA LYS A 3 -12.24 20.97 -5.20
C LYS A 3 -10.90 21.03 -4.46
N ILE A 4 -10.85 20.72 -3.17
CA ILE A 4 -9.60 20.82 -2.39
C ILE A 4 -8.78 19.51 -2.46
N TRP A 5 -9.40 18.38 -2.69
CA TRP A 5 -8.79 17.05 -2.64
C TRP A 5 -8.13 16.57 -3.94
N GLY A 6 -8.54 17.08 -5.08
CA GLY A 6 -8.07 16.63 -6.41
C GLY A 6 -6.62 16.97 -6.74
N CYS A 7 -5.87 17.54 -5.80
CA CYS A 7 -4.45 17.86 -5.98
C CYS A 7 -3.51 17.05 -5.08
N MET A 8 -4.02 16.26 -4.13
CA MET A 8 -3.15 15.52 -3.19
C MET A 8 -2.65 14.24 -3.83
N TYR A 9 -1.33 14.01 -3.73
CA TYR A 9 -0.66 12.84 -4.26
C TYR A 9 -0.19 11.92 -3.12
N ILE A 10 -0.79 10.74 -3.02
CA ILE A 10 -0.51 9.73 -1.97
C ILE A 10 -0.14 8.41 -2.64
N PRO A 11 1.13 8.18 -2.97
CA PRO A 11 1.56 6.92 -3.55
C PRO A 11 1.51 5.76 -2.55
N ILE A 12 1.34 4.55 -3.09
CA ILE A 12 1.22 3.30 -2.34
C ILE A 12 2.46 2.46 -2.59
N ILE A 13 3.27 2.25 -1.56
CA ILE A 13 4.45 1.39 -1.63
C ILE A 13 4.02 -0.07 -1.46
N LEU A 14 4.26 -0.90 -2.47
CA LEU A 14 4.09 -2.35 -2.40
C LEU A 14 5.38 -3.01 -1.95
N GLY A 15 5.44 -3.36 -0.66
CA GLY A 15 6.66 -3.61 0.11
C GLY A 15 7.27 -5.01 -0.02
N THR A 16 6.95 -5.82 -1.06
CA THR A 16 7.63 -7.11 -1.28
C THR A 16 7.82 -7.44 -2.75
N ALA A 17 8.97 -8.01 -3.05
CA ALA A 17 9.34 -8.48 -4.40
C ALA A 17 8.95 -9.94 -4.66
N ARG A 18 8.36 -10.64 -3.69
CA ARG A 18 8.04 -12.08 -3.79
C ARG A 18 7.14 -12.36 -4.99
N GLU A 19 7.40 -13.45 -5.70
CA GLU A 19 6.51 -13.97 -6.74
C GLU A 19 5.21 -14.50 -6.13
N GLY A 20 4.07 -14.30 -6.79
CA GLY A 20 2.76 -14.73 -6.28
C GLY A 20 2.32 -14.03 -4.97
N ARG A 21 2.82 -12.84 -4.69
CA ARG A 21 2.52 -12.06 -3.48
C ARG A 21 1.05 -11.65 -3.40
N GLU A 22 0.38 -12.04 -2.31
CA GLU A 22 -1.02 -11.64 -2.05
C GLU A 22 -1.16 -10.14 -1.73
N SER A 23 -0.10 -9.49 -1.24
CA SER A 23 -0.09 -8.05 -0.93
C SER A 23 -0.32 -7.16 -2.15
N GLU A 24 -0.11 -7.66 -3.37
CA GLU A 24 -0.44 -6.92 -4.60
C GLU A 24 -1.94 -6.66 -4.72
N LYS A 25 -2.78 -7.62 -4.32
CA LYS A 25 -4.24 -7.44 -4.31
C LYS A 25 -4.65 -6.34 -3.34
N VAL A 26 -3.98 -6.29 -2.17
CA VAL A 26 -4.20 -5.24 -1.16
C VAL A 26 -3.75 -3.88 -1.69
N ALA A 27 -2.59 -3.79 -2.34
CA ALA A 27 -2.11 -2.53 -2.90
C ALA A 27 -3.04 -1.99 -3.99
N ARG A 28 -3.54 -2.86 -4.86
CA ARG A 28 -4.55 -2.48 -5.89
C ARG A 28 -5.87 -2.03 -5.26
N PHE A 29 -6.34 -2.73 -4.23
CA PHE A 29 -7.51 -2.32 -3.47
C PHE A 29 -7.33 -0.94 -2.81
N MET A 30 -6.16 -0.67 -2.23
CA MET A 30 -5.85 0.63 -1.64
C MET A 30 -5.77 1.74 -2.70
N LEU A 31 -5.25 1.43 -3.90
CA LEU A 31 -5.23 2.35 -5.03
C LEU A 31 -6.64 2.72 -5.46
N GLU A 32 -7.52 1.74 -5.67
CA GLU A 32 -8.93 1.97 -5.99
C GLU A 32 -9.61 2.86 -4.94
N LYS A 33 -9.31 2.60 -3.65
CA LYS A 33 -9.85 3.43 -2.56
C LYS A 33 -9.30 4.85 -2.57
N ALA A 34 -8.04 5.07 -2.85
CA ALA A 34 -7.47 6.40 -2.99
C ALA A 34 -8.14 7.17 -4.15
N GLU A 35 -8.32 6.53 -5.28
CA GLU A 35 -9.00 7.11 -6.47
C GLU A 35 -10.48 7.43 -6.20
N GLU A 36 -11.22 6.56 -5.52
CA GLU A 36 -12.61 6.82 -5.09
C GLU A 36 -12.73 8.08 -4.22
N PHE A 37 -11.62 8.46 -3.53
CA PHE A 37 -11.53 9.68 -2.72
C PHE A 37 -11.14 10.92 -3.52
N GLY A 38 -10.81 10.75 -4.81
CA GLY A 38 -10.30 11.81 -5.65
C GLY A 38 -8.84 12.17 -5.34
N LEU A 39 -8.07 11.27 -4.73
CA LEU A 39 -6.63 11.42 -4.56
C LEU A 39 -5.91 10.99 -5.83
N SER A 40 -4.82 11.67 -6.15
CA SER A 40 -3.86 11.16 -7.12
C SER A 40 -3.00 10.09 -6.43
N SER A 41 -2.90 8.91 -7.01
CA SER A 41 -2.17 7.79 -6.41
C SER A 41 -1.59 6.88 -7.47
N GLU A 42 -0.51 6.20 -7.15
CA GLU A 42 0.10 5.15 -7.95
C GLU A 42 0.78 4.10 -7.07
N ILE A 43 1.05 2.92 -7.61
CA ILE A 43 1.79 1.88 -6.89
C ILE A 43 3.27 2.03 -7.18
N ILE A 44 4.06 2.24 -6.12
CA ILE A 44 5.52 2.15 -6.13
C ILE A 44 5.89 0.71 -5.77
N ASP A 45 6.22 -0.10 -6.78
CA ASP A 45 6.57 -1.50 -6.57
C ASP A 45 8.05 -1.63 -6.21
N VAL A 46 8.35 -2.18 -5.04
CA VAL A 46 9.74 -2.40 -4.59
C VAL A 46 10.58 -3.23 -5.57
N ARG A 47 9.97 -3.99 -6.47
CA ARG A 47 10.68 -4.72 -7.54
C ARG A 47 11.47 -3.81 -8.47
N ASP A 48 10.96 -2.60 -8.71
CA ASP A 48 11.59 -1.62 -9.61
C ASP A 48 12.74 -0.85 -8.94
N TYR A 49 12.91 -1.03 -7.62
CA TYR A 49 13.87 -0.31 -6.77
C TYR A 49 14.90 -1.24 -6.13
N ARG A 50 15.15 -2.40 -6.74
CA ARG A 50 16.12 -3.36 -6.21
C ARG A 50 17.55 -2.92 -6.50
N LEU A 51 18.40 -2.99 -5.49
CA LEU A 51 19.84 -2.79 -5.57
C LEU A 51 20.57 -4.07 -5.20
N ALA A 52 21.84 -4.19 -5.59
CA ALA A 52 22.71 -5.29 -5.18
C ALA A 52 23.08 -5.25 -3.69
N ALA A 53 23.13 -4.02 -3.14
CA ALA A 53 23.39 -3.74 -1.73
C ALA A 53 22.68 -2.46 -1.31
N THR A 54 22.50 -2.25 0.00
CA THR A 54 21.96 -1.00 0.55
C THR A 54 22.89 0.16 0.17
N ASP A 55 22.30 1.23 -0.37
CA ASP A 55 23.01 2.43 -0.81
C ASP A 55 22.16 3.66 -0.45
N ASN A 56 22.77 4.62 0.21
CA ASN A 56 22.17 5.90 0.57
C ASN A 56 22.84 7.11 -0.11
N THR A 57 23.63 6.85 -1.15
CA THR A 57 24.34 7.93 -1.88
C THR A 57 23.39 8.74 -2.76
N LYS A 58 22.20 8.26 -3.02
CA LYS A 58 21.16 8.85 -3.90
C LYS A 58 21.62 8.97 -5.36
N THR A 59 22.69 8.25 -5.76
CA THR A 59 23.28 8.36 -7.11
C THR A 59 22.69 7.37 -8.11
N SER A 60 22.11 6.25 -7.63
CA SER A 60 21.47 5.25 -8.48
C SER A 60 20.22 5.80 -9.17
N GLU A 61 19.90 5.30 -10.36
CA GLU A 61 18.67 5.69 -11.07
C GLU A 61 17.40 5.33 -10.27
N GLN A 62 17.44 4.23 -9.52
CA GLN A 62 16.36 3.82 -8.62
C GLN A 62 16.16 4.86 -7.50
N ALA A 63 17.24 5.33 -6.87
CA ALA A 63 17.15 6.33 -5.81
C ALA A 63 16.63 7.67 -6.34
N LYS A 64 17.12 8.13 -7.49
CA LYS A 64 16.65 9.39 -8.13
C LYS A 64 15.16 9.31 -8.45
N ARG A 65 14.72 8.23 -9.09
CA ARG A 65 13.31 8.02 -9.41
C ARG A 65 12.42 7.96 -8.16
N LEU A 66 12.87 7.23 -7.11
CA LEU A 66 12.15 7.19 -5.83
C LEU A 66 12.08 8.58 -5.20
N MET A 67 13.17 9.33 -5.21
CA MET A 67 13.27 10.69 -4.67
C MET A 67 12.24 11.61 -5.32
N GLU A 68 12.12 11.60 -6.66
CA GLU A 68 11.13 12.42 -7.37
C GLU A 68 9.70 12.12 -6.93
N LEU A 69 9.36 10.84 -6.76
CA LEU A 69 8.02 10.42 -6.31
C LEU A 69 7.77 10.82 -4.86
N VAL A 70 8.74 10.58 -3.98
CA VAL A 70 8.61 10.88 -2.55
C VAL A 70 8.55 12.40 -2.31
N LEU A 71 9.36 13.20 -2.99
CA LEU A 71 9.32 14.68 -2.84
C LEU A 71 7.96 15.27 -3.22
N ARG A 72 7.31 14.73 -4.25
CA ARG A 72 5.97 15.14 -4.69
C ARG A 72 4.85 14.67 -3.75
N ALA A 73 5.10 13.63 -2.96
CA ALA A 73 4.06 13.00 -2.14
C ALA A 73 3.65 13.88 -0.97
N ASP A 74 2.35 14.05 -0.77
CA ASP A 74 1.74 14.68 0.41
C ASP A 74 1.69 13.73 1.61
N GLY A 75 1.85 12.43 1.38
CA GLY A 75 1.91 11.35 2.35
C GLY A 75 2.16 10.03 1.63
N LEU A 76 2.28 8.95 2.37
CA LEU A 76 2.57 7.61 1.84
C LEU A 76 1.64 6.56 2.43
N VAL A 77 1.35 5.52 1.67
CA VAL A 77 0.78 4.27 2.20
C VAL A 77 1.77 3.15 1.96
N ILE A 78 2.09 2.38 2.98
CA ILE A 78 2.96 1.20 2.84
C ILE A 78 2.11 -0.06 3.03
N VAL A 79 2.02 -0.87 1.99
CA VAL A 79 1.38 -2.19 2.01
C VAL A 79 2.48 -3.24 2.10
N SER A 80 2.60 -3.91 3.24
CA SER A 80 3.67 -4.87 3.48
C SER A 80 3.17 -6.19 4.06
N PRO A 81 3.66 -7.34 3.56
CA PRO A 81 3.43 -8.62 4.22
C PRO A 81 4.32 -8.77 5.46
N GLU A 82 3.89 -9.66 6.36
CA GLU A 82 4.72 -10.14 7.47
C GLU A 82 5.48 -11.39 7.04
N TYR A 83 6.82 -11.33 7.03
CA TYR A 83 7.70 -12.46 6.84
C TYR A 83 8.55 -12.67 8.07
N SER A 84 8.48 -13.86 8.68
CA SER A 84 9.27 -14.21 9.87
C SER A 84 9.17 -13.14 10.98
N HIS A 85 7.94 -12.65 11.23
CA HIS A 85 7.61 -11.60 12.21
C HIS A 85 8.12 -10.20 11.88
N GLY A 86 8.66 -9.97 10.69
CA GLY A 86 9.16 -8.65 10.28
C GLY A 86 8.65 -8.23 8.89
N TYR A 87 9.09 -7.07 8.44
CA TYR A 87 8.88 -6.59 7.09
C TYR A 87 9.92 -7.18 6.12
N PRO A 88 9.64 -7.21 4.80
CA PRO A 88 10.58 -7.70 3.79
C PRO A 88 11.86 -6.87 3.71
N GLY A 89 13.00 -7.53 3.52
CA GLY A 89 14.31 -6.87 3.42
C GLY A 89 14.41 -5.89 2.25
N GLU A 90 13.78 -6.20 1.12
CA GLU A 90 13.72 -5.32 -0.05
C GLU A 90 12.96 -4.01 0.21
N LEU A 91 11.94 -4.02 1.09
CA LEU A 91 11.29 -2.79 1.55
C LEU A 91 12.28 -1.92 2.33
N LYS A 92 13.03 -2.53 3.24
CA LYS A 92 14.04 -1.80 4.02
C LYS A 92 15.10 -1.20 3.11
N MET A 93 15.63 -1.98 2.14
CA MET A 93 16.61 -1.47 1.18
C MET A 93 16.08 -0.27 0.39
N MET A 94 14.82 -0.32 -0.06
CA MET A 94 14.22 0.79 -0.78
C MET A 94 14.05 2.03 0.12
N LEU A 95 13.57 1.87 1.34
CA LEU A 95 13.40 2.99 2.26
C LEU A 95 14.73 3.64 2.63
N ASP A 96 15.81 2.86 2.75
CA ASP A 96 17.15 3.36 3.10
C ASP A 96 17.86 4.10 1.95
N MET A 97 17.31 4.12 0.73
CA MET A 97 17.85 4.93 -0.37
C MET A 97 17.72 6.44 -0.13
N LEU A 98 16.74 6.84 0.71
CA LEU A 98 16.41 8.24 0.98
C LEU A 98 16.39 8.47 2.50
N TYR A 99 16.41 9.73 2.91
CA TYR A 99 16.31 10.11 4.32
C TYR A 99 15.52 11.42 4.50
N GLU A 100 16.10 12.56 4.13
CA GLU A 100 15.47 13.87 4.32
C GLU A 100 14.18 14.05 3.52
N GLU A 101 14.05 13.33 2.41
CA GLU A 101 12.88 13.38 1.53
C GLU A 101 11.61 12.87 2.21
N TYR A 102 11.76 12.07 3.28
CA TYR A 102 10.65 11.56 4.08
C TYR A 102 10.19 12.50 5.19
N PHE A 103 10.97 13.52 5.54
CA PHE A 103 10.73 14.34 6.72
C PHE A 103 9.33 14.95 6.74
N GLY A 104 8.62 14.72 7.85
CA GLY A 104 7.28 15.24 8.11
C GLY A 104 6.16 14.60 7.30
N LYS A 105 6.46 13.64 6.40
CA LYS A 105 5.42 13.01 5.60
C LYS A 105 4.57 12.05 6.43
N PRO A 106 3.23 12.21 6.45
CA PRO A 106 2.35 11.23 7.06
C PRO A 106 2.44 9.89 6.33
N VAL A 107 2.45 8.79 7.08
CA VAL A 107 2.52 7.45 6.53
C VAL A 107 1.49 6.53 7.17
N GLY A 108 0.64 5.93 6.33
CA GLY A 108 -0.28 4.86 6.70
C GLY A 108 0.33 3.49 6.43
N ILE A 109 0.12 2.54 7.34
CA ILE A 109 0.67 1.18 7.20
C ILE A 109 -0.46 0.18 7.08
N CYS A 110 -0.40 -0.65 6.03
CA CYS A 110 -1.29 -1.77 5.78
C CYS A 110 -0.52 -3.08 5.95
N GLY A 111 -0.87 -3.84 6.98
CA GLY A 111 -0.27 -5.15 7.24
C GLY A 111 -1.01 -6.27 6.52
N VAL A 112 -0.27 -7.20 5.93
CA VAL A 112 -0.81 -8.33 5.18
C VAL A 112 -0.25 -9.65 5.70
N SER A 113 -1.11 -10.63 5.96
CA SER A 113 -0.65 -11.97 6.31
C SER A 113 -1.62 -13.07 5.86
N SER A 114 -1.10 -14.27 5.69
CA SER A 114 -1.91 -15.49 5.53
C SER A 114 -2.51 -15.97 6.86
N GLY A 115 -1.94 -15.55 7.99
CA GLY A 115 -2.39 -15.84 9.34
C GLY A 115 -3.42 -14.85 9.87
N VAL A 116 -3.80 -15.03 11.13
CA VAL A 116 -4.88 -14.27 11.80
C VAL A 116 -4.46 -12.87 12.27
N PHE A 117 -3.17 -12.58 12.38
CA PHE A 117 -2.67 -11.33 12.95
C PHE A 117 -2.57 -10.17 11.97
N GLY A 118 -2.78 -10.41 10.66
CA GLY A 118 -2.82 -9.35 9.67
C GLY A 118 -1.53 -8.53 9.53
N GLY A 119 -0.37 -9.09 9.94
CA GLY A 119 0.91 -8.39 9.87
C GLY A 119 1.23 -7.49 11.08
N ALA A 120 0.59 -7.73 12.23
CA ALA A 120 0.74 -6.86 13.41
C ALA A 120 2.19 -6.64 13.85
N ARG A 121 3.01 -7.70 13.89
CA ARG A 121 4.44 -7.59 14.31
C ARG A 121 5.28 -6.81 13.30
N MET A 122 5.00 -7.01 12.02
CA MET A 122 5.62 -6.24 10.94
C MET A 122 5.28 -4.75 11.08
N ILE A 123 4.03 -4.42 11.38
CA ILE A 123 3.56 -3.05 11.56
C ILE A 123 4.34 -2.36 12.69
N GLU A 124 4.46 -3.01 13.85
CA GLU A 124 5.21 -2.46 15.00
C GLU A 124 6.66 -2.16 14.66
N GLN A 125 7.33 -3.07 13.94
CA GLN A 125 8.72 -2.86 13.51
C GLN A 125 8.82 -1.75 12.47
N LEU A 126 7.90 -1.72 11.51
CA LEU A 126 7.92 -0.70 10.44
C LEU A 126 7.64 0.70 10.99
N TRP A 127 6.82 0.84 12.04
CA TRP A 127 6.62 2.10 12.73
C TRP A 127 7.92 2.69 13.24
N GLN A 128 8.78 1.89 13.86
CA GLN A 128 10.08 2.34 14.36
C GLN A 128 10.97 2.84 13.21
N ILE A 129 10.94 2.17 12.05
CA ILE A 129 11.67 2.62 10.86
C ILE A 129 11.11 3.95 10.35
N CYS A 130 9.79 4.07 10.24
CA CYS A 130 9.16 5.31 9.79
C CYS A 130 9.48 6.49 10.72
N ILE A 131 9.47 6.29 12.04
CA ILE A 131 9.86 7.30 13.02
C ILE A 131 11.34 7.68 12.86
N CYS A 132 12.24 6.69 12.68
CA CYS A 132 13.66 6.95 12.45
C CYS A 132 13.91 7.76 11.17
N LEU A 133 13.10 7.54 10.13
CA LEU A 133 13.11 8.31 8.88
C LEU A 133 12.34 9.63 8.99
N HIS A 134 11.96 10.07 10.20
CA HIS A 134 11.21 11.30 10.47
C HIS A 134 9.87 11.41 9.72
N MET A 135 9.30 10.30 9.29
CA MET A 135 7.90 10.25 8.86
C MET A 135 6.96 10.37 10.07
N VAL A 136 5.71 10.68 9.82
CA VAL A 136 4.65 10.76 10.83
C VAL A 136 3.71 9.55 10.66
N PRO A 137 3.97 8.41 11.33
CA PRO A 137 3.08 7.26 11.25
C PRO A 137 1.70 7.60 11.79
N ILE A 138 0.67 7.22 11.04
CA ILE A 138 -0.72 7.37 11.47
C ILE A 138 -1.01 6.31 12.52
N GLY A 139 -1.68 6.68 13.62
CA GLY A 139 -1.99 5.78 14.74
C GLY A 139 -2.90 4.62 14.35
N GLU A 140 -3.75 4.81 13.33
CA GLU A 140 -4.60 3.77 12.80
C GLU A 140 -3.87 2.94 11.74
N VAL A 141 -3.99 1.62 11.87
CA VAL A 141 -3.42 0.67 10.90
C VAL A 141 -4.52 -0.18 10.27
N VAL A 142 -4.33 -0.58 9.04
CA VAL A 142 -5.23 -1.54 8.39
C VAL A 142 -4.54 -2.88 8.29
N SER A 143 -5.15 -3.89 8.91
CA SER A 143 -4.67 -5.26 8.87
C SER A 143 -5.53 -6.11 7.94
N PHE A 144 -4.87 -6.91 7.10
CA PHE A 144 -5.47 -7.85 6.17
C PHE A 144 -5.07 -9.28 6.58
N PRO A 145 -5.72 -9.85 7.64
CA PRO A 145 -5.50 -11.23 8.03
C PRO A 145 -6.13 -12.17 7.01
N ARG A 146 -5.57 -13.38 6.88
CA ARG A 146 -6.07 -14.41 5.94
C ARG A 146 -6.35 -13.83 4.56
N VAL A 147 -5.40 -13.08 4.03
CA VAL A 147 -5.57 -12.27 2.81
C VAL A 147 -6.11 -13.07 1.62
N GLN A 148 -5.75 -14.35 1.51
CA GLN A 148 -6.24 -15.25 0.48
C GLN A 148 -7.76 -15.46 0.52
N ASP A 149 -8.39 -15.29 1.69
CA ASP A 149 -9.84 -15.44 1.85
C ASP A 149 -10.59 -14.13 1.55
N LEU A 150 -9.91 -12.98 1.77
CA LEU A 150 -10.50 -11.64 1.55
C LEU A 150 -10.70 -11.31 0.07
N PHE A 151 -9.86 -11.88 -0.80
CA PHE A 151 -9.87 -11.64 -2.25
C PHE A 151 -10.17 -12.93 -3.03
N ARG A 152 -10.88 -13.89 -2.42
CA ARG A 152 -11.44 -15.01 -3.16
C ARG A 152 -12.39 -14.47 -4.22
N ARG A 153 -12.18 -14.87 -5.46
CA ARG A 153 -13.23 -14.79 -6.47
C ARG A 153 -14.40 -15.61 -5.94
N GLU A 154 -15.54 -14.99 -5.68
CA GLU A 154 -16.78 -15.74 -5.66
C GLU A 154 -16.83 -16.45 -7.00
N ARG A 155 -16.70 -17.79 -6.99
CA ARG A 155 -17.04 -18.56 -8.17
C ARG A 155 -18.47 -18.18 -8.48
N CYS A 156 -18.66 -17.59 -9.63
CA CYS A 156 -20.00 -17.46 -10.19
C CYS A 156 -20.45 -18.89 -10.49
N ASP A 157 -21.03 -19.57 -9.49
CA ASP A 157 -21.70 -20.84 -9.62
C ASP A 157 -23.03 -20.58 -10.32
N LYS A 158 -22.95 -20.24 -11.60
CA LYS A 158 -24.04 -20.39 -12.55
C LYS A 158 -23.54 -21.25 -13.69
N GLU A 159 -23.88 -22.53 -13.56
CA GLU A 159 -24.05 -23.52 -14.64
C GLU A 159 -22.97 -23.59 -15.73
N GLY A 160 -22.21 -24.67 -15.68
CA GLY A 160 -21.88 -25.44 -16.88
C GLY A 160 -20.83 -24.86 -17.81
N GLY A 161 -19.63 -25.41 -17.75
CA GLY A 161 -18.72 -25.39 -18.90
C GLY A 161 -17.41 -24.65 -18.64
N VAL A 162 -16.34 -25.43 -18.68
CA VAL A 162 -14.98 -24.90 -18.83
C VAL A 162 -14.93 -24.07 -20.11
N PRO A 163 -14.53 -22.78 -20.09
CA PRO A 163 -14.40 -21.99 -21.31
C PRO A 163 -13.36 -22.64 -22.24
N ARG A 164 -13.68 -22.80 -23.50
CA ARG A 164 -12.75 -23.29 -24.54
C ARG A 164 -11.66 -22.22 -24.77
N GLU A 165 -10.46 -22.69 -25.06
CA GLU A 165 -9.33 -21.82 -25.43
C GLU A 165 -9.76 -20.84 -26.55
N GLY A 166 -9.68 -19.52 -26.26
CA GLY A 166 -10.03 -18.46 -27.22
C GLY A 166 -11.28 -17.65 -26.90
N GLU A 167 -12.08 -18.01 -25.91
CA GLU A 167 -13.26 -17.28 -25.52
C GLU A 167 -12.91 -16.10 -24.59
N LYS A 168 -13.22 -14.87 -25.04
CA LYS A 168 -13.04 -13.68 -24.22
C LYS A 168 -14.01 -13.77 -23.02
N VAL A 169 -13.46 -14.05 -21.84
CA VAL A 169 -14.22 -14.01 -20.59
C VAL A 169 -14.80 -12.59 -20.42
N PRO A 170 -16.11 -12.43 -20.26
CA PRO A 170 -16.70 -11.13 -19.99
C PRO A 170 -16.10 -10.58 -18.69
N ARG A 171 -15.53 -9.38 -18.75
CA ARG A 171 -15.10 -8.67 -17.53
C ARG A 171 -16.37 -8.32 -16.77
N CYS A 172 -16.61 -8.98 -15.67
CA CYS A 172 -17.66 -8.59 -14.73
C CYS A 172 -17.14 -7.38 -13.95
N PRO A 173 -17.75 -6.18 -14.06
CA PRO A 173 -17.23 -4.95 -13.45
C PRO A 173 -17.32 -4.91 -11.93
N ASP A 174 -17.94 -5.91 -11.29
CA ASP A 174 -18.39 -5.84 -9.89
C ASP A 174 -17.73 -6.90 -8.96
N GLN A 175 -16.58 -7.49 -9.34
CA GLN A 175 -16.08 -8.71 -8.70
C GLN A 175 -15.07 -8.51 -7.57
N LEU A 176 -14.83 -7.28 -7.11
CA LEU A 176 -14.08 -7.02 -5.87
C LEU A 176 -15.05 -6.39 -4.84
N ARG A 177 -16.00 -7.17 -4.33
CA ARG A 177 -16.73 -6.77 -3.12
C ARG A 177 -15.93 -7.25 -1.91
N PRO A 178 -15.16 -6.38 -1.27
CA PRO A 178 -14.50 -6.75 -0.02
C PRO A 178 -15.56 -7.02 1.04
N ASP A 179 -15.23 -7.95 1.94
CA ASP A 179 -15.96 -8.23 3.18
C ASP A 179 -16.46 -6.93 3.83
N PRO A 180 -17.71 -6.88 4.36
CA PRO A 180 -18.25 -5.72 5.07
C PRO A 180 -17.34 -5.17 6.18
N GLN A 181 -16.59 -6.03 6.88
CA GLN A 181 -15.61 -5.63 7.88
C GLN A 181 -14.41 -4.90 7.25
N LEU A 182 -14.03 -5.28 6.03
CA LEU A 182 -12.97 -4.59 5.28
C LEU A 182 -13.41 -3.19 4.87
N ARG A 183 -14.68 -3.03 4.48
CA ARG A 183 -15.26 -1.72 4.14
C ARG A 183 -15.24 -0.75 5.32
N GLU A 184 -15.57 -1.23 6.51
CA GLU A 184 -15.54 -0.39 7.71
C GLU A 184 -14.11 -0.04 8.14
N ARG A 185 -13.17 -0.98 8.05
CA ARG A 185 -11.74 -0.71 8.30
C ARG A 185 -11.18 0.32 7.35
N CYS A 186 -11.54 0.26 6.07
CA CYS A 186 -11.15 1.27 5.08
C CYS A 186 -11.82 2.62 5.36
N ARG A 187 -13.05 2.64 5.91
CA ARG A 187 -13.72 3.87 6.34
C ARG A 187 -12.98 4.57 7.47
N ILE A 188 -12.39 3.82 8.42
CA ILE A 188 -11.59 4.37 9.53
C ILE A 188 -10.27 4.97 9.01
N LEU A 189 -9.55 4.28 8.12
CA LEU A 189 -8.41 4.86 7.39
C LEU A 189 -8.80 6.15 6.68
N ARG A 190 -9.94 6.15 6.06
CA ARG A 190 -10.59 7.24 5.37
C ARG A 190 -10.59 8.53 6.20
N LEU A 191 -11.21 8.48 7.36
CA LEU A 191 -11.42 9.63 8.22
C LEU A 191 -10.09 10.12 8.83
N ASN A 192 -9.23 9.21 9.21
CA ASN A 192 -8.03 9.53 9.99
C ASN A 192 -6.82 9.89 9.13
N MET A 193 -6.61 9.24 7.99
CA MET A 193 -5.61 9.69 7.00
C MET A 193 -5.94 11.08 6.48
N LEU A 194 -7.17 11.27 6.02
CA LEU A 194 -7.62 12.55 5.49
C LEU A 194 -7.55 13.67 6.54
N ASN A 195 -7.99 13.42 7.77
CA ASN A 195 -7.96 14.43 8.82
C ASN A 195 -6.54 14.84 9.21
N LYS A 196 -5.58 13.91 9.29
CA LYS A 196 -4.18 14.24 9.63
C LYS A 196 -3.40 14.85 8.48
N ILE A 197 -3.64 14.42 7.26
CA ILE A 197 -3.09 15.04 6.05
C ILE A 197 -3.61 16.47 5.94
N LEU A 198 -4.90 16.72 6.22
CA LEU A 198 -5.50 18.06 6.25
C LEU A 198 -4.91 18.97 7.31
N TYR A 199 -4.66 18.43 8.49
CA TYR A 199 -4.07 19.21 9.58
C TYR A 199 -2.68 19.71 9.23
N HIS A 200 -1.90 18.92 8.50
CA HIS A 200 -0.55 19.31 8.07
C HIS A 200 -0.52 20.20 6.82
N ALA A 201 -1.52 20.06 5.93
CA ALA A 201 -1.65 20.98 4.78
C ALA A 201 -2.24 22.35 5.16
N ALA A 202 -2.77 22.52 6.38
CA ALA A 202 -3.34 23.75 6.90
C ALA A 202 -2.37 24.55 7.80
N LEU A 203 -1.19 24.02 8.09
CA LEU A 203 -0.07 24.68 8.78
C LEU A 203 1.00 25.12 7.79
#